data_b21bc6a1dc705a4f78a344d76e2413d1
#
_entry.id   b21bc6a1dc705a4f78a344d76e2413d1
#
_cell.length_a   1.000
_cell.length_b   1.000
_cell.length_c   1.000
_cell.angle_alpha   90.00
_cell.angle_beta   90.00
_cell.angle_gamma   90.00
#
_symmetry.space_group_name_H-M   'P 1'
#
loop_
_entity.id
_entity.type
_entity.pdbx_description
1 polymer ?
#
loop_
_entity_poly.entity_id
_entity_poly.type
_entity_poly.pdbx_seq_one_letter_code
_entity_poly.pdbx_strand_id
1 'polypeptide(L)'
;AAARYDEVDILYKLPDRIGNIYPDRFGKEATYERGGRRKEDKEWTYHFDGEGFLTQRVSKTESIERYDWIRRKRIIEPLTWSYTWDGAGQLIGVKNNDKVNLRFEYDALGRRVAKINEYGKAEGHKITRFLWDGNVPLHEWSYPLSDRLETIDDSDGRRSYASPEPQTGLTTWIFDEGTFVPSAKLVGERRYSIISDYLGTPIEAYDEEGKRVWARELDIYGRVRIEQGEVGLVPFLYQGQYLDPETGLAYNRFRYYSPETGAYVSQDPIRLEAGLTNLYAYVHDVNAWVDPWGLNNIKTGAGRTHVTYRGTKNGLPYTGYASAPSNLGLTPDEIIAYRYGGNFDEFGGVAPKAVYSGDGVEGKQIARGLEQRLYEGDLKATGGDTKKVANQQNPVG
;
A
#
# COMPACT_ATOMS: atom_id res chain seq x y z
N ALA A 1 4.73 1.29 22.33
CA ALA A 1 3.88 0.11 22.58
C ALA A 1 4.75 -1.09 22.97
N ALA A 2 4.18 -2.02 23.69
CA ALA A 2 4.75 -3.35 23.91
C ALA A 2 3.61 -4.35 23.69
N ALA A 3 3.87 -5.40 22.93
CA ALA A 3 2.94 -6.51 22.78
C ALA A 3 3.48 -7.72 23.51
N ARG A 4 2.62 -8.41 24.23
CA ARG A 4 2.94 -9.67 24.88
C ARG A 4 2.30 -10.79 24.09
N TYR A 5 3.12 -11.69 23.58
CA TYR A 5 2.74 -12.90 22.89
C TYR A 5 3.13 -14.06 23.81
N ASP A 6 2.18 -14.91 24.15
CA ASP A 6 2.36 -15.98 25.14
C ASP A 6 2.86 -15.46 26.51
N GLU A 7 3.24 -16.35 27.42
CA GLU A 7 3.65 -15.93 28.78
C GLU A 7 5.04 -15.28 28.84
N VAL A 8 5.89 -15.48 27.84
CA VAL A 8 7.33 -15.19 27.88
C VAL A 8 7.80 -14.19 26.82
N ASP A 9 7.08 -14.08 25.70
CA ASP A 9 7.55 -13.30 24.55
C ASP A 9 6.96 -11.88 24.56
N ILE A 10 7.80 -10.90 24.90
CA ILE A 10 7.43 -9.49 24.91
C ILE A 10 8.23 -8.76 23.85
N LEU A 11 7.53 -8.26 22.82
CA LEU A 11 8.11 -7.36 21.81
C LEU A 11 7.87 -5.92 22.17
N TYR A 12 8.92 -5.12 22.10
CA TYR A 12 8.88 -3.68 22.32
C TYR A 12 8.94 -2.94 20.98
N LYS A 13 8.07 -1.95 20.81
CA LYS A 13 8.09 -0.97 19.71
C LYS A 13 7.95 0.39 20.36
N LEU A 14 9.06 0.91 20.87
CA LEU A 14 9.08 2.14 21.67
C LEU A 14 9.60 3.30 20.82
N PRO A 15 8.73 4.23 20.38
CA PRO A 15 9.19 5.43 19.71
C PRO A 15 9.76 6.43 20.69
N ASP A 16 10.83 7.12 20.29
CA ASP A 16 11.27 8.35 20.96
C ASP A 16 10.41 9.55 20.50
N ARG A 17 10.78 10.76 20.94
CA ARG A 17 10.02 11.99 20.63
C ARG A 17 9.96 12.34 19.15
N ILE A 18 10.90 11.86 18.35
CA ILE A 18 10.95 12.10 16.90
C ILE A 18 10.44 10.91 16.09
N GLY A 19 10.09 9.80 16.75
CA GLY A 19 9.52 8.60 16.09
C GLY A 19 10.54 7.52 15.73
N ASN A 20 11.77 7.56 16.20
CA ASN A 20 12.72 6.45 16.09
C ASN A 20 12.24 5.27 16.93
N ILE A 21 12.25 4.07 16.39
CA ILE A 21 11.70 2.88 17.03
C ILE A 21 12.81 2.05 17.68
N TYR A 22 12.67 1.78 18.97
CA TYR A 22 13.57 0.92 19.72
C TYR A 22 12.91 -0.44 20.02
N PRO A 23 13.60 -1.55 19.68
CA PRO A 23 13.09 -2.90 19.93
C PRO A 23 13.29 -3.37 21.37
N ASP A 24 13.93 -2.58 22.20
CA ASP A 24 14.21 -2.90 23.61
C ASP A 24 13.65 -1.85 24.58
N ARG A 25 13.45 -2.26 25.84
CA ARG A 25 12.90 -1.42 26.90
C ARG A 25 13.77 -0.20 27.24
N PHE A 26 15.07 -0.25 26.93
CA PHE A 26 16.05 0.74 27.38
C PHE A 26 16.52 1.66 26.24
N GLY A 27 16.05 1.43 24.99
CA GLY A 27 16.45 2.24 23.84
C GLY A 27 17.93 2.11 23.48
N LYS A 28 18.52 0.91 23.66
CA LYS A 28 19.95 0.66 23.45
C LYS A 28 20.27 -0.23 22.26
N GLU A 29 19.29 -1.04 21.82
CA GLU A 29 19.53 -2.03 20.77
C GLU A 29 19.46 -1.46 19.34
N ALA A 30 19.15 -0.18 19.18
CA ALA A 30 19.19 0.51 17.90
C ALA A 30 19.79 1.90 18.05
N THR A 31 20.54 2.34 17.03
CA THR A 31 21.08 3.70 16.95
C THR A 31 20.62 4.37 15.66
N TYR A 32 20.49 5.68 15.70
CA TYR A 32 19.96 6.48 14.60
C TYR A 32 20.85 7.68 14.29
N GLU A 33 20.91 8.04 13.01
CA GLU A 33 21.47 9.28 12.51
C GLU A 33 20.40 10.36 12.39
N ARG A 34 20.78 11.54 11.93
CA ARG A 34 19.85 12.64 11.67
C ARG A 34 18.78 12.23 10.66
N GLY A 35 17.54 12.69 10.90
CA GLY A 35 16.39 12.39 10.05
C GLY A 35 15.75 11.03 10.27
N GLY A 36 16.12 10.30 11.33
CA GLY A 36 15.55 9.01 11.68
C GLY A 36 16.16 7.82 10.93
N ARG A 37 17.30 8.00 10.26
CA ARG A 37 18.03 6.91 9.61
C ARG A 37 18.56 5.94 10.67
N ARG A 38 18.14 4.68 10.59
CA ARG A 38 18.71 3.64 11.46
C ARG A 38 20.15 3.38 11.02
N LYS A 39 21.10 3.60 11.93
CA LYS A 39 22.52 3.35 11.69
C LYS A 39 22.89 1.90 11.90
N GLU A 40 22.44 1.36 13.02
CA GLU A 40 22.68 -0.04 13.37
C GLU A 40 21.66 -0.51 14.41
N ASP A 41 21.51 -1.81 14.51
CA ASP A 41 20.83 -2.52 15.58
C ASP A 41 21.67 -3.74 16.03
N LYS A 42 21.06 -4.67 16.76
CA LYS A 42 21.72 -5.86 17.26
C LYS A 42 22.25 -6.78 16.13
N GLU A 43 21.53 -6.82 15.01
CA GLU A 43 21.78 -7.77 13.93
C GLU A 43 22.44 -7.13 12.71
N TRP A 44 22.18 -5.84 12.45
CA TRP A 44 22.56 -5.18 11.20
C TRP A 44 23.24 -3.83 11.39
N THR A 45 24.09 -3.49 10.43
CA THR A 45 24.57 -2.12 10.16
C THR A 45 23.95 -1.67 8.84
N TYR A 46 23.44 -0.42 8.78
CA TYR A 46 22.73 0.12 7.63
C TYR A 46 23.50 1.29 7.01
N HIS A 47 23.54 1.35 5.69
CA HIS A 47 24.19 2.40 4.93
C HIS A 47 23.16 3.06 4.00
N PHE A 48 23.08 4.37 4.08
CA PHE A 48 22.20 5.19 3.26
C PHE A 48 23.02 6.12 2.38
N ASP A 49 22.49 6.48 1.21
CA ASP A 49 23.08 7.51 0.37
C ASP A 49 22.74 8.94 0.87
N GLY A 50 23.20 9.95 0.11
CA GLY A 50 22.97 11.36 0.41
C GLY A 50 21.49 11.78 0.33
N GLU A 51 20.69 11.07 -0.46
CA GLU A 51 19.27 11.31 -0.64
C GLU A 51 18.41 10.55 0.36
N GLY A 52 19.01 9.66 1.17
CA GLY A 52 18.34 8.93 2.25
C GLY A 52 17.72 7.61 1.83
N PHE A 53 18.17 7.04 0.73
CA PHE A 53 17.80 5.68 0.33
C PHE A 53 18.76 4.66 0.95
N LEU A 54 18.21 3.57 1.48
CA LEU A 54 19.02 2.46 1.97
C LEU A 54 19.76 1.82 0.78
N THR A 55 21.08 1.84 0.80
CA THR A 55 21.91 1.24 -0.27
C THR A 55 22.49 -0.10 0.12
N GLN A 56 22.73 -0.32 1.42
CA GLN A 56 23.29 -1.57 1.91
C GLN A 56 22.91 -1.84 3.36
N ARG A 57 22.74 -3.12 3.71
CA ARG A 57 22.80 -3.58 5.11
C ARG A 57 23.75 -4.75 5.23
N VAL A 58 24.51 -4.77 6.32
CA VAL A 58 25.55 -5.77 6.58
C VAL A 58 25.25 -6.46 7.90
N SER A 59 25.16 -7.78 7.89
CA SER A 59 24.87 -8.55 9.11
C SER A 59 26.08 -8.54 10.05
N LYS A 60 25.78 -8.42 11.35
CA LYS A 60 26.74 -8.57 12.45
C LYS A 60 26.81 -10.00 12.98
N THR A 61 25.81 -10.81 12.65
CA THR A 61 25.57 -12.15 13.22
C THR A 61 25.65 -13.25 12.20
N GLU A 62 25.27 -12.98 10.95
CA GLU A 62 25.22 -13.96 9.88
C GLU A 62 26.37 -13.76 8.90
N SER A 63 26.95 -14.90 8.47
CA SER A 63 28.02 -14.93 7.48
C SER A 63 27.76 -16.01 6.46
N ILE A 64 28.23 -15.79 5.25
CA ILE A 64 28.21 -16.78 4.19
C ILE A 64 29.62 -17.30 3.94
N GLU A 65 29.70 -18.58 3.60
CA GLU A 65 30.94 -19.23 3.19
C GLU A 65 30.89 -19.51 1.69
N ARG A 66 31.92 -19.07 0.96
CA ARG A 66 32.09 -19.39 -0.45
C ARG A 66 33.51 -19.80 -0.74
N TYR A 67 33.71 -20.61 -1.78
CA TYR A 67 35.06 -20.98 -2.25
C TYR A 67 35.51 -20.04 -3.35
N ASP A 68 36.64 -19.34 -3.12
CA ASP A 68 37.30 -18.51 -4.13
C ASP A 68 38.22 -19.40 -4.98
N TRP A 69 37.74 -19.73 -6.18
CA TRP A 69 38.47 -20.61 -7.10
C TRP A 69 39.78 -19.99 -7.63
N ILE A 70 39.87 -18.65 -7.68
CA ILE A 70 41.05 -17.93 -8.13
C ILE A 70 42.13 -18.01 -7.05
N ARG A 71 41.80 -17.71 -5.81
CA ARG A 71 42.70 -17.73 -4.66
C ARG A 71 42.84 -19.10 -4.01
N ARG A 72 42.04 -20.08 -4.46
CA ARG A 72 41.96 -21.46 -3.94
C ARG A 72 41.75 -21.53 -2.42
N LYS A 73 40.90 -20.68 -1.87
CA LYS A 73 40.60 -20.63 -0.44
C LYS A 73 39.15 -20.44 -0.15
N ARG A 74 38.72 -20.85 1.04
CA ARG A 74 37.44 -20.50 1.59
C ARG A 74 37.46 -19.04 2.06
N ILE A 75 36.39 -18.32 1.74
CA ILE A 75 36.14 -16.95 2.20
C ILE A 75 34.88 -16.98 3.03
N ILE A 76 34.94 -16.41 4.24
CA ILE A 76 33.80 -16.16 5.10
C ILE A 76 33.62 -14.65 5.11
N GLU A 77 32.45 -14.20 4.70
CA GLU A 77 32.09 -12.77 4.67
C GLU A 77 30.70 -12.54 5.25
N PRO A 78 30.41 -11.39 5.88
CA PRO A 78 29.09 -11.10 6.42
C PRO A 78 28.02 -11.18 5.34
N LEU A 79 26.83 -11.67 5.71
CA LEU A 79 25.66 -11.57 4.84
C LEU A 79 25.38 -10.09 4.56
N THR A 80 25.40 -9.73 3.29
CA THR A 80 25.32 -8.34 2.83
C THR A 80 24.21 -8.20 1.82
N TRP A 81 23.29 -7.28 2.06
CA TRP A 81 22.23 -6.88 1.14
C TRP A 81 22.56 -5.57 0.47
N SER A 82 22.27 -5.46 -0.80
CA SER A 82 22.46 -4.24 -1.60
C SER A 82 21.14 -3.86 -2.28
N TYR A 83 20.83 -2.57 -2.28
CA TYR A 83 19.61 -1.97 -2.80
C TYR A 83 19.97 -0.95 -3.87
N THR A 84 19.28 -1.01 -5.01
CA THR A 84 19.53 -0.12 -6.15
C THR A 84 18.26 0.69 -6.40
N TRP A 85 18.42 2.00 -6.52
CA TRP A 85 17.35 2.97 -6.73
C TRP A 85 17.52 3.67 -8.06
N ASP A 86 16.41 4.09 -8.68
CA ASP A 86 16.45 4.96 -9.85
C ASP A 86 16.40 6.44 -9.47
N GLY A 87 16.48 7.32 -10.48
CA GLY A 87 16.41 8.77 -10.26
C GLY A 87 15.05 9.32 -9.82
N ALA A 88 13.99 8.49 -9.85
CA ALA A 88 12.67 8.82 -9.32
C ALA A 88 12.48 8.33 -7.87
N GLY A 89 13.49 7.69 -7.27
CA GLY A 89 13.43 7.14 -5.92
C GLY A 89 12.69 5.81 -5.83
N GLN A 90 12.55 5.09 -6.93
CA GLN A 90 11.94 3.76 -6.96
C GLN A 90 13.02 2.70 -6.74
N LEU A 91 12.73 1.69 -5.91
CA LEU A 91 13.63 0.55 -5.69
C LEU A 91 13.59 -0.35 -6.93
N ILE A 92 14.67 -0.37 -7.72
CA ILE A 92 14.73 -1.15 -8.95
C ILE A 92 15.49 -2.48 -8.80
N GLY A 93 16.19 -2.68 -7.69
CA GLY A 93 16.91 -3.93 -7.47
C GLY A 93 17.25 -4.20 -6.02
N VAL A 94 17.18 -5.48 -5.62
CA VAL A 94 17.62 -5.99 -4.32
C VAL A 94 18.41 -7.27 -4.55
N LYS A 95 19.63 -7.31 -4.02
CA LYS A 95 20.43 -8.52 -4.05
C LYS A 95 21.18 -8.74 -2.74
N ASN A 96 21.48 -9.99 -2.44
CA ASN A 96 22.45 -10.30 -1.40
C ASN A 96 23.60 -11.13 -1.96
N ASN A 97 24.63 -11.30 -1.16
CA ASN A 97 25.78 -12.10 -1.54
C ASN A 97 25.57 -13.63 -1.34
N ASP A 98 24.32 -14.07 -1.06
CA ASP A 98 23.94 -15.49 -0.98
C ASP A 98 22.97 -15.88 -2.12
N LYS A 99 21.68 -15.69 -1.95
CA LYS A 99 20.65 -16.35 -2.80
C LYS A 99 19.58 -15.43 -3.36
N VAL A 100 19.72 -14.12 -3.25
CA VAL A 100 18.73 -13.16 -3.73
C VAL A 100 19.34 -12.27 -4.82
N ASN A 101 18.64 -12.18 -5.93
CA ASN A 101 18.88 -11.20 -6.99
C ASN A 101 17.55 -10.86 -7.65
N LEU A 102 16.91 -9.79 -7.18
CA LEU A 102 15.63 -9.30 -7.67
C LEU A 102 15.78 -7.99 -8.41
N ARG A 103 15.00 -7.83 -9.47
CA ARG A 103 14.79 -6.57 -10.19
C ARG A 103 13.32 -6.24 -10.25
N PHE A 104 12.98 -4.95 -10.16
CA PHE A 104 11.61 -4.45 -10.21
C PHE A 104 11.43 -3.50 -11.38
N GLU A 105 10.24 -3.52 -11.98
CA GLU A 105 9.84 -2.62 -13.05
C GLU A 105 8.52 -1.92 -12.69
N TYR A 106 8.39 -0.66 -13.10
CA TYR A 106 7.28 0.21 -12.75
C TYR A 106 6.64 0.81 -14.00
N ASP A 107 5.36 1.13 -13.91
CA ASP A 107 4.67 1.93 -14.93
C ASP A 107 4.90 3.44 -14.72
N ALA A 108 4.37 4.24 -15.64
CA ALA A 108 4.48 5.70 -15.58
C ALA A 108 3.80 6.34 -14.35
N LEU A 109 2.91 5.60 -13.67
CA LEU A 109 2.28 6.02 -12.42
C LEU A 109 3.07 5.55 -11.18
N GLY A 110 4.21 4.88 -11.37
CA GLY A 110 5.06 4.35 -10.31
C GLY A 110 4.49 3.09 -9.64
N ARG A 111 3.54 2.37 -10.28
CA ARG A 111 3.04 1.08 -9.79
C ARG A 111 3.97 -0.03 -10.27
N ARG A 112 4.33 -0.94 -9.37
CA ARG A 112 5.19 -2.08 -9.72
C ARG A 112 4.45 -3.03 -10.66
N VAL A 113 4.95 -3.16 -11.89
CA VAL A 113 4.35 -4.02 -12.92
C VAL A 113 5.09 -5.33 -13.12
N ALA A 114 6.33 -5.44 -12.62
CA ALA A 114 7.06 -6.70 -12.61
C ALA A 114 7.99 -6.85 -11.42
N LYS A 115 8.12 -8.09 -10.94
CA LYS A 115 9.18 -8.58 -10.07
C LYS A 115 9.91 -9.70 -10.80
N ILE A 116 11.23 -9.55 -10.99
CA ILE A 116 12.05 -10.48 -11.76
C ILE A 116 13.08 -11.08 -10.79
N ASN A 117 13.04 -12.40 -10.65
CA ASN A 117 14.04 -13.15 -9.89
C ASN A 117 15.09 -13.69 -10.86
N GLU A 118 16.31 -13.17 -10.75
CA GLU A 118 17.48 -13.52 -11.58
C GLU A 118 18.51 -14.33 -10.79
N TYR A 119 18.13 -14.89 -9.63
CA TYR A 119 19.05 -15.72 -8.85
C TYR A 119 19.19 -17.12 -9.46
N GLY A 120 20.43 -17.61 -9.51
CA GLY A 120 20.75 -18.94 -9.98
C GLY A 120 21.05 -18.99 -11.49
N LYS A 121 20.77 -20.16 -12.10
CA LYS A 121 20.92 -20.33 -13.54
C LYS A 121 19.79 -19.68 -14.31
N ALA A 122 20.05 -19.23 -15.53
CA ALA A 122 19.06 -18.51 -16.35
C ALA A 122 17.76 -19.29 -16.56
N GLU A 123 17.82 -20.63 -16.61
CA GLU A 123 16.63 -21.50 -16.74
C GLU A 123 15.69 -21.42 -15.53
N GLY A 124 16.18 -20.99 -14.37
CA GLY A 124 15.39 -20.77 -13.15
C GLY A 124 14.91 -19.33 -12.95
N HIS A 125 15.27 -18.41 -13.84
CA HIS A 125 14.83 -17.03 -13.75
C HIS A 125 13.34 -16.93 -13.99
N LYS A 126 12.66 -16.12 -13.18
CA LYS A 126 11.20 -16.00 -13.17
C LYS A 126 10.79 -14.54 -13.15
N ILE A 127 9.76 -14.21 -13.92
CA ILE A 127 9.08 -12.92 -13.85
C ILE A 127 7.68 -13.11 -13.26
N THR A 128 7.32 -12.27 -12.29
CA THR A 128 5.95 -12.10 -11.78
C THR A 128 5.44 -10.76 -12.28
N ARG A 129 4.31 -10.78 -12.94
CA ARG A 129 3.64 -9.61 -13.51
C ARG A 129 2.49 -9.17 -12.63
N PHE A 130 2.23 -7.88 -12.62
CA PHE A 130 1.12 -7.26 -11.90
C PHE A 130 0.32 -6.36 -12.82
N LEU A 131 -0.99 -6.53 -12.83
CA LEU A 131 -1.95 -5.61 -13.44
C LEU A 131 -2.75 -4.95 -12.32
N TRP A 132 -2.96 -3.66 -12.43
CA TRP A 132 -3.56 -2.84 -11.37
C TRP A 132 -4.94 -2.34 -11.74
N ASP A 133 -5.86 -2.36 -10.78
CA ASP A 133 -7.08 -1.58 -10.78
C ASP A 133 -6.89 -0.37 -9.86
N GLY A 134 -6.74 0.81 -10.46
CA GLY A 134 -6.37 1.99 -9.70
C GLY A 134 -5.07 1.79 -8.91
N ASN A 135 -5.17 1.60 -7.60
CA ASN A 135 -4.03 1.48 -6.69
C ASN A 135 -3.94 0.14 -5.95
N VAL A 136 -4.78 -0.82 -6.33
CA VAL A 136 -4.72 -2.19 -5.82
C VAL A 136 -4.34 -3.16 -6.93
N PRO A 137 -3.57 -4.21 -6.67
CA PRO A 137 -3.26 -5.23 -7.66
C PRO A 137 -4.54 -6.03 -7.99
N LEU A 138 -4.93 -6.03 -9.26
CA LEU A 138 -6.06 -6.82 -9.75
C LEU A 138 -5.65 -8.22 -10.14
N HIS A 139 -4.58 -8.32 -10.93
CA HIS A 139 -4.09 -9.60 -11.42
C HIS A 139 -2.60 -9.76 -11.16
N GLU A 140 -2.19 -10.98 -10.86
CA GLU A 140 -0.80 -11.39 -10.88
C GLU A 140 -0.64 -12.76 -11.54
N TRP A 141 0.47 -12.95 -12.25
CA TRP A 141 0.84 -14.21 -12.86
C TRP A 141 2.35 -14.32 -13.00
N SER A 142 2.85 -15.51 -13.19
CA SER A 142 4.29 -15.73 -13.29
C SER A 142 4.62 -16.69 -14.42
N TYR A 143 5.76 -16.44 -15.05
CA TYR A 143 6.31 -17.33 -16.08
C TYR A 143 7.85 -17.28 -16.11
N PRO A 144 8.53 -18.22 -16.78
CA PRO A 144 9.99 -18.15 -16.95
C PRO A 144 10.41 -16.86 -17.64
N LEU A 145 11.47 -16.24 -17.17
CA LEU A 145 11.97 -14.99 -17.76
C LEU A 145 12.39 -15.16 -19.23
N SER A 146 12.82 -16.38 -19.61
CA SER A 146 13.13 -16.74 -20.99
C SER A 146 11.95 -16.54 -21.95
N ASP A 147 10.72 -16.63 -21.45
CA ASP A 147 9.50 -16.53 -22.23
C ASP A 147 8.98 -15.08 -22.31
N ARG A 148 9.76 -14.15 -21.77
CA ARG A 148 9.44 -12.73 -21.84
C ARG A 148 9.49 -12.27 -23.30
N LEU A 149 8.39 -11.68 -23.73
CA LEU A 149 8.22 -11.22 -25.09
C LEU A 149 9.04 -9.95 -25.37
N GLU A 150 9.55 -9.87 -26.59
CA GLU A 150 10.09 -8.61 -27.11
C GLU A 150 8.98 -7.59 -27.34
N THR A 151 9.30 -6.34 -27.07
CA THR A 151 8.41 -5.24 -27.39
C THR A 151 8.71 -4.75 -28.81
N ILE A 152 7.65 -4.45 -29.56
CA ILE A 152 7.73 -3.83 -30.88
C ILE A 152 7.08 -2.46 -30.82
N ASP A 153 7.68 -1.52 -31.52
CA ASP A 153 7.09 -0.18 -31.73
C ASP A 153 6.36 -0.18 -33.08
N ASP A 154 5.09 0.22 -33.10
CA ASP A 154 4.33 0.36 -34.32
C ASP A 154 4.67 1.67 -35.06
N SER A 155 4.07 1.89 -36.23
CA SER A 155 4.27 3.08 -37.06
C SER A 155 3.89 4.38 -36.36
N ASP A 156 3.03 4.31 -35.34
CA ASP A 156 2.54 5.45 -34.57
C ASP A 156 3.36 5.67 -33.27
N GLY A 157 4.44 4.89 -33.08
CA GLY A 157 5.31 4.94 -31.92
C GLY A 157 4.69 4.30 -30.66
N ARG A 158 3.62 3.50 -30.81
CA ARG A 158 3.05 2.74 -29.70
C ARG A 158 3.85 1.46 -29.49
N ARG A 159 4.22 1.22 -28.25
CA ARG A 159 4.93 0.02 -27.85
C ARG A 159 3.94 -1.08 -27.44
N SER A 160 4.06 -2.24 -28.06
CA SER A 160 3.26 -3.42 -27.76
C SER A 160 4.13 -4.68 -27.72
N TYR A 161 3.58 -5.79 -27.22
CA TYR A 161 4.27 -7.08 -27.32
C TYR A 161 4.04 -7.69 -28.71
N ALA A 162 5.05 -8.42 -29.22
CA ALA A 162 5.00 -9.11 -30.49
C ALA A 162 3.94 -10.23 -30.54
N SER A 163 3.54 -10.77 -29.38
CA SER A 163 2.49 -11.77 -29.21
C SER A 163 1.83 -11.63 -27.83
N PRO A 164 0.71 -12.31 -27.54
CA PRO A 164 0.12 -12.32 -26.20
C PRO A 164 1.09 -12.83 -25.15
N GLU A 165 1.16 -12.14 -24.00
CA GLU A 165 2.02 -12.52 -22.88
C GLU A 165 1.50 -13.82 -22.23
N PRO A 166 2.39 -14.78 -21.82
CA PRO A 166 1.96 -15.96 -21.09
C PRO A 166 1.22 -15.59 -19.80
N GLN A 167 0.07 -16.18 -19.57
CA GLN A 167 -0.76 -15.90 -18.37
C GLN A 167 -1.03 -17.17 -17.56
N THR A 168 -0.02 -17.99 -17.35
CA THR A 168 -0.16 -19.25 -16.60
C THR A 168 -0.36 -18.96 -15.11
N GLY A 169 -1.37 -19.60 -14.52
CA GLY A 169 -1.63 -19.47 -13.08
C GLY A 169 -2.10 -18.08 -12.66
N LEU A 170 -2.89 -17.43 -13.53
CA LEU A 170 -3.44 -16.11 -13.27
C LEU A 170 -4.18 -16.12 -11.92
N THR A 171 -3.74 -15.24 -11.03
CA THR A 171 -4.41 -14.93 -9.77
C THR A 171 -5.14 -13.60 -9.93
N THR A 172 -6.41 -13.58 -9.52
CA THR A 172 -7.20 -12.34 -9.43
C THR A 172 -7.49 -12.04 -7.98
N TRP A 173 -7.20 -10.81 -7.59
CA TRP A 173 -7.50 -10.27 -6.26
C TRP A 173 -8.72 -9.38 -6.31
N ILE A 174 -9.61 -9.54 -5.33
CA ILE A 174 -10.79 -8.68 -5.15
C ILE A 174 -10.59 -7.92 -3.84
N PHE A 175 -10.80 -6.62 -3.90
CA PHE A 175 -10.72 -5.72 -2.75
C PHE A 175 -12.08 -5.12 -2.47
N ASP A 176 -12.35 -4.79 -1.22
CA ASP A 176 -13.51 -4.01 -0.85
C ASP A 176 -13.49 -2.65 -1.53
N GLU A 177 -14.61 -2.22 -2.07
CA GLU A 177 -14.71 -1.03 -2.92
C GLU A 177 -14.13 0.22 -2.26
N GLY A 178 -13.17 0.84 -2.92
CA GLY A 178 -12.52 2.07 -2.46
C GLY A 178 -11.56 1.90 -1.28
N THR A 179 -11.17 0.66 -0.96
CA THR A 179 -10.24 0.31 0.12
C THR A 179 -9.01 -0.44 -0.38
N PHE A 180 -8.09 -0.76 0.51
CA PHE A 180 -6.95 -1.66 0.28
C PHE A 180 -7.14 -3.00 1.02
N VAL A 181 -8.38 -3.34 1.38
CA VAL A 181 -8.71 -4.56 2.11
C VAL A 181 -9.05 -5.66 1.11
N PRO A 182 -8.24 -6.73 1.01
CA PRO A 182 -8.53 -7.84 0.12
C PRO A 182 -9.67 -8.67 0.70
N SER A 183 -10.68 -8.97 -0.13
CA SER A 183 -11.87 -9.74 0.26
C SER A 183 -11.93 -11.12 -0.39
N ALA A 184 -11.30 -11.30 -1.57
CA ALA A 184 -11.23 -12.60 -2.20
C ALA A 184 -9.98 -12.78 -3.09
N LYS A 185 -9.65 -14.07 -3.34
CA LYS A 185 -8.62 -14.52 -4.29
C LYS A 185 -9.22 -15.58 -5.20
N LEU A 186 -8.97 -15.44 -6.52
CA LEU A 186 -9.35 -16.42 -7.52
C LEU A 186 -8.10 -16.92 -8.24
N VAL A 187 -7.96 -18.24 -8.38
CA VAL A 187 -6.85 -18.88 -9.11
C VAL A 187 -7.39 -20.06 -9.92
N GLY A 188 -7.50 -19.89 -11.24
CA GLY A 188 -8.18 -20.87 -12.10
C GLY A 188 -9.65 -21.00 -11.67
N GLU A 189 -10.07 -22.23 -11.32
CA GLU A 189 -11.43 -22.49 -10.84
C GLU A 189 -11.58 -22.31 -9.31
N ARG A 190 -10.48 -22.23 -8.56
CA ARG A 190 -10.51 -22.10 -7.09
C ARG A 190 -10.79 -20.68 -6.67
N ARG A 191 -11.63 -20.54 -5.67
CA ARG A 191 -12.02 -19.27 -5.04
C ARG A 191 -11.78 -19.33 -3.55
N TYR A 192 -11.28 -18.23 -3.01
CA TYR A 192 -11.00 -18.10 -1.59
C TYR A 192 -11.63 -16.80 -1.07
N SER A 193 -12.41 -16.90 -0.01
CA SER A 193 -12.87 -15.73 0.74
C SER A 193 -11.79 -15.35 1.76
N ILE A 194 -11.44 -14.07 1.83
CA ILE A 194 -10.43 -13.56 2.74
C ILE A 194 -11.12 -12.78 3.85
N ILE A 195 -10.78 -13.11 5.09
CA ILE A 195 -11.26 -12.40 6.28
C ILE A 195 -10.12 -11.54 6.81
N SER A 196 -10.43 -10.28 7.03
CA SER A 196 -9.49 -9.30 7.59
C SER A 196 -9.91 -8.88 9.00
N ASP A 197 -8.94 -8.42 9.79
CA ASP A 197 -9.21 -7.79 11.07
C ASP A 197 -9.84 -6.40 10.90
N TYR A 198 -10.10 -5.70 12.01
CA TYR A 198 -10.70 -4.35 12.02
C TYR A 198 -9.81 -3.27 11.36
N LEU A 199 -8.52 -3.55 11.16
CA LEU A 199 -7.57 -2.69 10.45
C LEU A 199 -7.50 -3.01 8.95
N GLY A 200 -8.22 -4.03 8.49
CA GLY A 200 -8.17 -4.53 7.13
C GLY A 200 -6.94 -5.40 6.83
N THR A 201 -6.27 -5.92 7.87
CA THR A 201 -5.17 -6.88 7.71
C THR A 201 -5.75 -8.27 7.52
N PRO A 202 -5.40 -9.01 6.45
CA PRO A 202 -5.85 -10.38 6.24
C PRO A 202 -5.37 -11.32 7.35
N ILE A 203 -6.29 -12.08 7.93
CA ILE A 203 -6.01 -13.01 9.04
C ILE A 203 -6.39 -14.45 8.72
N GLU A 204 -7.40 -14.70 7.90
CA GLU A 204 -7.86 -16.03 7.52
C GLU A 204 -8.30 -16.07 6.05
N ALA A 205 -8.26 -17.27 5.44
CA ALA A 205 -8.88 -17.54 4.16
C ALA A 205 -9.61 -18.87 4.17
N TYR A 206 -10.73 -18.92 3.46
CA TYR A 206 -11.64 -20.05 3.36
C TYR A 206 -11.87 -20.44 1.90
N ASP A 207 -11.95 -21.74 1.61
CA ASP A 207 -12.32 -22.26 0.29
C ASP A 207 -13.84 -22.18 0.05
N GLU A 208 -14.30 -22.71 -1.10
CA GLU A 208 -15.72 -22.69 -1.50
C GLU A 208 -16.59 -23.62 -0.62
N GLU A 209 -16.00 -24.62 0.04
CA GLU A 209 -16.67 -25.50 1.00
C GLU A 209 -16.76 -24.89 2.41
N GLY A 210 -16.20 -23.69 2.60
CA GLY A 210 -16.18 -23.01 3.90
C GLY A 210 -15.12 -23.58 4.86
N LYS A 211 -14.14 -24.33 4.37
CA LYS A 211 -13.02 -24.83 5.15
C LYS A 211 -11.94 -23.76 5.23
N ARG A 212 -11.44 -23.47 6.42
CA ARG A 212 -10.29 -22.61 6.60
C ARG A 212 -9.03 -23.28 6.03
N VAL A 213 -8.46 -22.67 4.98
CA VAL A 213 -7.28 -23.16 4.27
C VAL A 213 -6.00 -22.41 4.62
N TRP A 214 -6.15 -21.23 5.21
CA TRP A 214 -5.04 -20.38 5.62
C TRP A 214 -5.43 -19.52 6.82
N ALA A 215 -4.46 -19.30 7.72
CA ALA A 215 -4.57 -18.34 8.81
C ALA A 215 -3.20 -17.74 9.12
N ARG A 216 -3.17 -16.48 9.55
CA ARG A 216 -1.94 -15.77 9.87
C ARG A 216 -2.11 -14.80 11.03
N GLU A 217 -1.08 -14.69 11.83
CA GLU A 217 -0.92 -13.68 12.87
C GLU A 217 0.35 -12.87 12.60
N LEU A 218 0.22 -11.53 12.63
CA LEU A 218 1.34 -10.61 12.55
C LEU A 218 1.74 -10.12 13.94
N ASP A 219 3.02 -9.80 14.12
CA ASP A 219 3.48 -9.09 15.31
C ASP A 219 3.28 -7.57 15.16
N ILE A 220 3.64 -6.81 16.21
CA ILE A 220 3.50 -5.34 16.24
C ILE A 220 4.37 -4.60 15.20
N TYR A 221 5.27 -5.31 14.53
CA TYR A 221 6.08 -4.80 13.43
C TYR A 221 5.51 -5.18 12.06
N GLY A 222 4.49 -6.03 12.02
CA GLY A 222 3.94 -6.59 10.79
C GLY A 222 4.71 -7.79 10.26
N ARG A 223 5.61 -8.40 11.07
CA ARG A 223 6.24 -9.67 10.72
C ARG A 223 5.24 -10.79 10.88
N VAL A 224 5.30 -11.77 9.99
CA VAL A 224 4.54 -13.01 10.13
C VAL A 224 5.08 -13.79 11.35
N ARG A 225 4.26 -13.86 12.39
CA ARG A 225 4.58 -14.61 13.62
C ARG A 225 4.13 -16.06 13.51
N ILE A 226 2.92 -16.26 13.06
CA ILE A 226 2.33 -17.58 12.85
C ILE A 226 1.66 -17.58 11.47
N GLU A 227 1.89 -18.61 10.68
CA GLU A 227 1.16 -18.88 9.46
C GLU A 227 0.83 -20.37 9.39
N GLN A 228 -0.42 -20.68 9.10
CA GLN A 228 -0.95 -22.02 9.03
C GLN A 228 -1.64 -22.27 7.70
N GLY A 229 -1.64 -23.52 7.25
CA GLY A 229 -2.25 -23.91 5.98
C GLY A 229 -1.35 -23.66 4.78
N GLU A 230 -1.87 -23.10 3.69
CA GLU A 230 -1.12 -22.83 2.46
C GLU A 230 -0.27 -21.57 2.63
N VAL A 231 1.00 -21.73 3.01
CA VAL A 231 1.95 -20.64 3.24
C VAL A 231 2.06 -19.76 2.02
N GLY A 232 1.95 -18.43 2.22
CA GLY A 232 2.01 -17.43 1.14
C GLY A 232 0.73 -17.33 0.32
N LEU A 233 -0.39 -17.96 0.72
CA LEU A 233 -1.67 -17.86 0.01
C LEU A 233 -2.12 -16.40 -0.15
N VAL A 234 -1.94 -15.57 0.89
CA VAL A 234 -2.27 -14.15 0.88
C VAL A 234 -1.02 -13.33 1.19
N PRO A 235 -0.43 -12.63 0.20
CA PRO A 235 0.83 -11.89 0.37
C PRO A 235 0.68 -10.54 1.06
N PHE A 236 -0.54 -10.07 1.30
CA PHE A 236 -0.80 -8.75 1.88
C PHE A 236 -0.56 -8.74 3.39
N LEU A 237 0.20 -7.73 3.89
CA LEU A 237 0.38 -7.45 5.32
C LEU A 237 -0.64 -6.38 5.75
N TYR A 238 -0.18 -5.23 6.27
CA TYR A 238 -1.07 -4.09 6.51
C TYR A 238 -1.64 -3.57 5.18
N GLN A 239 -2.72 -2.79 5.24
CA GLN A 239 -3.35 -2.24 4.03
C GLN A 239 -2.33 -1.57 3.10
N GLY A 240 -2.36 -1.93 1.81
CA GLY A 240 -1.45 -1.43 0.79
C GLY A 240 -0.09 -2.13 0.70
N GLN A 241 0.20 -3.07 1.62
CA GLN A 241 1.48 -3.77 1.67
C GLN A 241 1.41 -5.15 1.00
N TYR A 242 2.34 -5.41 0.08
CA TYR A 242 2.54 -6.71 -0.57
C TYR A 242 3.92 -7.24 -0.19
N LEU A 243 3.97 -8.35 0.54
CA LEU A 243 5.21 -8.98 1.01
C LEU A 243 5.95 -9.65 -0.15
N ASP A 244 7.23 -9.33 -0.28
CA ASP A 244 8.18 -10.08 -1.11
C ASP A 244 8.98 -11.04 -0.21
N PRO A 245 8.62 -12.34 -0.19
CA PRO A 245 9.21 -13.29 0.76
C PRO A 245 10.73 -13.47 0.56
N GLU A 246 11.23 -13.22 -0.65
CA GLU A 246 12.65 -13.33 -0.97
C GLU A 246 13.49 -12.28 -0.25
N THR A 247 12.94 -11.10 0.03
CA THR A 247 13.65 -9.98 0.67
C THR A 247 13.19 -9.70 2.09
N GLY A 248 12.00 -10.17 2.45
CA GLY A 248 11.29 -9.80 3.68
C GLY A 248 10.76 -8.36 3.68
N LEU A 249 10.87 -7.62 2.57
CA LEU A 249 10.31 -6.29 2.43
C LEU A 249 8.86 -6.36 1.93
N ALA A 250 8.05 -5.41 2.35
CA ALA A 250 6.72 -5.19 1.81
C ALA A 250 6.72 -4.00 0.85
N TYR A 251 6.35 -4.24 -0.41
CA TYR A 251 6.06 -3.17 -1.36
C TYR A 251 4.79 -2.43 -0.92
N ASN A 252 4.92 -1.15 -0.64
CA ASN A 252 3.83 -0.28 -0.17
C ASN A 252 3.70 0.95 -1.08
N ARG A 253 3.32 0.71 -2.31
CA ARG A 253 3.07 1.68 -3.37
C ARG A 253 4.27 2.60 -3.66
N PHE A 254 4.50 3.65 -2.89
CA PHE A 254 5.58 4.62 -3.08
C PHE A 254 6.85 4.30 -2.30
N ARG A 255 6.78 3.40 -1.33
CA ARG A 255 7.91 3.00 -0.50
C ARG A 255 7.96 1.49 -0.29
N TYR A 256 9.06 1.01 0.27
CA TYR A 256 9.19 -0.35 0.77
C TYR A 256 9.31 -0.34 2.29
N TYR A 257 8.44 -1.10 2.92
CA TYR A 257 8.41 -1.27 4.37
C TYR A 257 9.21 -2.50 4.79
N SER A 258 9.98 -2.36 5.87
CA SER A 258 10.68 -3.47 6.51
C SER A 258 9.94 -3.89 7.78
N PRO A 259 9.23 -5.02 7.79
CA PRO A 259 8.66 -5.56 9.01
C PRO A 259 9.71 -5.88 10.08
N GLU A 260 10.95 -6.17 9.67
CA GLU A 260 12.06 -6.42 10.59
C GLU A 260 12.37 -5.20 11.47
N THR A 261 12.33 -4.01 10.91
CA THR A 261 12.66 -2.77 11.61
C THR A 261 11.45 -1.95 12.03
N GLY A 262 10.28 -2.22 11.43
CA GLY A 262 9.07 -1.44 11.63
C GLY A 262 9.09 -0.08 10.94
N ALA A 263 9.93 0.10 9.93
CA ALA A 263 10.17 1.36 9.25
C ALA A 263 10.32 1.18 7.73
N TYR A 264 10.19 2.27 6.99
CA TYR A 264 10.50 2.30 5.56
C TYR A 264 12.01 2.29 5.31
N VAL A 265 12.43 1.75 4.17
CA VAL A 265 13.85 1.70 3.75
C VAL A 265 14.28 2.94 2.95
N SER A 266 13.36 3.89 2.77
CA SER A 266 13.61 5.20 2.17
C SER A 266 12.86 6.29 2.94
N GLN A 267 13.34 7.52 2.84
CA GLN A 267 12.61 8.64 3.42
C GLN A 267 11.31 8.93 2.66
N ASP A 268 10.38 9.58 3.34
CA ASP A 268 9.09 9.95 2.78
C ASP A 268 9.27 10.94 1.62
N PRO A 269 8.75 10.65 0.41
CA PRO A 269 8.82 11.59 -0.71
C PRO A 269 8.14 12.94 -0.44
N ILE A 270 7.08 12.96 0.36
CA ILE A 270 6.39 14.18 0.80
C ILE A 270 6.97 14.80 2.08
N ARG A 271 7.98 14.14 2.66
CA ARG A 271 8.74 14.61 3.82
C ARG A 271 7.85 14.97 5.01
N LEU A 272 8.01 16.19 5.57
CA LEU A 272 7.26 16.63 6.74
C LEU A 272 5.77 16.87 6.48
N GLU A 273 5.32 16.90 5.24
CA GLU A 273 3.90 16.99 4.89
C GLU A 273 3.11 15.73 5.33
N ALA A 274 3.80 14.59 5.53
CA ALA A 274 3.23 13.39 6.14
C ALA A 274 2.81 13.57 7.62
N GLY A 275 3.19 14.69 8.25
CA GLY A 275 2.90 14.97 9.67
C GLY A 275 3.77 14.20 10.65
N LEU A 276 4.78 13.46 10.18
CA LEU A 276 5.74 12.72 11.00
C LEU A 276 7.10 13.41 11.00
N THR A 277 7.75 13.47 12.17
CA THR A 277 9.10 14.03 12.31
C THR A 277 10.19 13.06 11.86
N ASN A 278 9.94 11.76 11.94
CA ASN A 278 10.80 10.73 11.40
C ASN A 278 10.36 10.40 9.98
N LEU A 279 11.21 10.68 9.00
CA LEU A 279 10.92 10.48 7.57
C LEU A 279 10.84 9.00 7.15
N TYR A 280 11.24 8.07 8.03
CA TYR A 280 11.21 6.62 7.78
C TYR A 280 10.12 5.91 8.57
N ALA A 281 9.37 6.62 9.41
CA ALA A 281 8.32 6.01 10.21
C ALA A 281 7.17 5.51 9.33
N TYR A 282 6.60 4.36 9.72
CA TYR A 282 5.35 3.85 9.16
C TYR A 282 4.18 4.62 9.77
N VAL A 283 3.70 4.20 10.94
CA VAL A 283 2.64 4.87 11.68
C VAL A 283 3.02 4.90 13.17
N HIS A 284 2.50 5.86 13.91
CA HIS A 284 2.81 5.97 15.34
C HIS A 284 2.09 4.92 16.21
N ASP A 285 0.93 4.44 15.76
CA ASP A 285 0.15 3.40 16.43
C ASP A 285 -0.45 2.43 15.40
N VAL A 286 0.15 1.25 15.30
CA VAL A 286 -0.27 0.18 14.37
C VAL A 286 -1.60 -0.46 14.72
N ASN A 287 -2.20 -0.13 15.88
CA ASN A 287 -3.53 -0.62 16.25
C ASN A 287 -4.66 0.34 15.84
N ALA A 288 -4.33 1.53 15.32
CA ALA A 288 -5.32 2.53 14.99
C ALA A 288 -5.07 3.22 13.64
N TRP A 289 -3.87 3.07 13.09
CA TRP A 289 -3.45 3.77 11.88
C TRP A 289 -2.81 2.83 10.88
N VAL A 290 -3.04 3.08 9.59
CA VAL A 290 -2.38 2.42 8.45
C VAL A 290 -1.87 3.47 7.48
N ASP A 291 -0.90 3.09 6.65
CA ASP A 291 -0.38 3.91 5.56
C ASP A 291 -0.47 3.13 4.25
N PRO A 292 -1.63 3.09 3.58
CA PRO A 292 -1.82 2.28 2.38
C PRO A 292 -1.00 2.74 1.16
N TRP A 293 -0.57 3.99 1.19
CA TRP A 293 0.17 4.62 0.08
C TRP A 293 1.68 4.62 0.29
N GLY A 294 2.14 4.38 1.52
CA GLY A 294 3.52 4.66 1.88
C GLY A 294 3.83 6.17 1.88
N LEU A 295 2.88 7.03 2.19
CA LEU A 295 3.00 8.49 2.21
C LEU A 295 2.28 9.13 3.41
N ASN A 296 1.03 8.73 3.67
CA ASN A 296 0.14 9.38 4.62
C ASN A 296 -0.53 8.37 5.54
N ASN A 297 -0.52 8.68 6.82
CA ASN A 297 -1.21 7.89 7.83
C ASN A 297 -2.72 8.12 7.77
N ILE A 298 -3.48 7.04 7.70
CA ILE A 298 -4.94 7.05 7.74
C ILE A 298 -5.40 6.37 9.02
N LYS A 299 -6.23 7.05 9.81
CA LYS A 299 -6.84 6.45 11.00
C LYS A 299 -7.89 5.43 10.56
N THR A 300 -7.67 4.17 10.88
CA THR A 300 -8.62 3.09 10.59
C THR A 300 -9.85 3.19 11.48
N GLY A 301 -11.01 2.81 10.91
CA GLY A 301 -12.30 3.00 11.58
C GLY A 301 -12.90 4.40 11.43
N ALA A 302 -12.14 5.40 10.97
CA ALA A 302 -12.66 6.72 10.66
C ALA A 302 -13.31 6.78 9.26
N GLY A 303 -12.95 5.89 8.33
CA GLY A 303 -13.53 5.85 7.00
C GLY A 303 -13.39 7.17 6.23
N ARG A 304 -14.38 7.48 5.44
CA ARG A 304 -14.54 8.80 4.81
C ARG A 304 -15.71 9.52 5.48
N THR A 305 -15.55 10.82 5.66
CA THR A 305 -16.69 11.70 5.99
C THR A 305 -17.41 12.06 4.70
N HIS A 306 -18.71 11.80 4.68
CA HIS A 306 -19.58 11.97 3.53
C HIS A 306 -20.51 13.14 3.77
N VAL A 307 -20.62 14.03 2.79
CA VAL A 307 -21.37 15.28 2.90
C VAL A 307 -22.36 15.39 1.74
N THR A 308 -23.63 15.64 2.07
CA THR A 308 -24.60 16.14 1.11
C THR A 308 -24.67 17.66 1.25
N TYR A 309 -24.64 18.36 0.15
CA TYR A 309 -24.66 19.82 0.15
C TYR A 309 -25.64 20.38 -0.88
N ARG A 310 -26.08 21.60 -0.63
CA ARG A 310 -26.95 22.35 -1.55
C ARG A 310 -26.33 23.69 -1.93
N GLY A 311 -26.57 24.09 -3.16
CA GLY A 311 -26.14 25.36 -3.70
C GLY A 311 -27.01 25.79 -4.88
N THR A 312 -26.60 26.86 -5.51
CA THR A 312 -27.19 27.37 -6.76
C THR A 312 -26.12 27.37 -7.83
N LYS A 313 -26.31 26.58 -8.88
CA LYS A 313 -25.40 26.51 -10.02
C LYS A 313 -26.09 27.09 -11.25
N ASN A 314 -25.49 28.12 -11.85
CA ASN A 314 -26.07 28.84 -13.00
C ASN A 314 -27.52 29.33 -12.74
N GLY A 315 -27.81 29.79 -11.53
CA GLY A 315 -29.15 30.28 -11.13
C GLY A 315 -30.18 29.20 -10.84
N LEU A 316 -29.82 27.91 -10.93
CA LEU A 316 -30.71 26.78 -10.70
C LEU A 316 -30.34 26.03 -9.41
N PRO A 317 -31.31 25.43 -8.70
CA PRO A 317 -31.03 24.63 -7.51
C PRO A 317 -30.14 23.44 -7.88
N TYR A 318 -29.15 23.17 -7.04
CA TYR A 318 -28.21 22.08 -7.18
C TYR A 318 -28.04 21.35 -5.85
N THR A 319 -28.11 20.05 -5.90
CA THR A 319 -27.76 19.17 -4.78
C THR A 319 -26.58 18.29 -5.18
N GLY A 320 -25.60 18.16 -4.31
CA GLY A 320 -24.41 17.37 -4.61
C GLY A 320 -23.91 16.59 -3.41
N TYR A 321 -22.99 15.69 -3.70
CA TYR A 321 -22.31 14.83 -2.75
C TYR A 321 -20.80 15.07 -2.83
N ALA A 322 -20.17 15.14 -1.66
CA ALA A 322 -18.72 15.18 -1.51
C ALA A 322 -18.26 14.21 -0.43
N SER A 323 -17.02 13.78 -0.47
CA SER A 323 -16.41 13.05 0.63
C SER A 323 -14.92 13.29 0.69
N ALA A 324 -14.38 13.26 1.89
CA ALA A 324 -12.96 13.31 2.14
C ALA A 324 -12.58 12.27 3.20
N PRO A 325 -11.32 11.84 3.26
CA PRO A 325 -10.83 10.99 4.34
C PRO A 325 -11.09 11.66 5.70
N SER A 326 -11.75 10.96 6.64
CA SER A 326 -12.13 11.53 7.95
C SER A 326 -10.92 11.92 8.80
N ASN A 327 -9.77 11.33 8.53
CA ASN A 327 -8.50 11.65 9.20
C ASN A 327 -7.96 13.04 8.87
N LEU A 328 -8.44 13.67 7.79
CA LEU A 328 -8.08 15.05 7.48
C LEU A 328 -8.70 16.07 8.45
N GLY A 329 -9.66 15.63 9.27
CA GLY A 329 -10.31 16.49 10.27
C GLY A 329 -11.06 17.68 9.66
N LEU A 330 -11.41 17.61 8.38
CA LEU A 330 -12.08 18.68 7.66
C LEU A 330 -13.52 18.82 8.14
N THR A 331 -13.95 20.06 8.32
CA THR A 331 -15.37 20.39 8.51
C THR A 331 -16.17 20.05 7.24
N PRO A 332 -17.49 19.88 7.33
CA PRO A 332 -18.33 19.59 6.16
C PRO A 332 -18.17 20.59 5.01
N ASP A 333 -18.01 21.87 5.31
CA ASP A 333 -17.81 22.92 4.30
C ASP A 333 -16.40 22.86 3.70
N GLU A 334 -15.38 22.49 4.46
CA GLU A 334 -14.02 22.24 3.95
C GLU A 334 -13.96 20.99 3.07
N ILE A 335 -14.79 19.96 3.33
CA ILE A 335 -14.91 18.79 2.44
C ILE A 335 -15.50 19.20 1.09
N ILE A 336 -16.46 20.11 1.07
CA ILE A 336 -16.99 20.68 -0.17
C ILE A 336 -15.89 21.47 -0.89
N ALA A 337 -15.15 22.32 -0.16
CA ALA A 337 -14.03 23.07 -0.74
C ALA A 337 -12.93 22.13 -1.27
N TYR A 338 -12.60 21.06 -0.58
CA TYR A 338 -11.67 20.02 -1.01
C TYR A 338 -12.06 19.39 -2.36
N ARG A 339 -13.37 19.09 -2.55
CA ARG A 339 -13.89 18.56 -3.82
C ARG A 339 -13.67 19.50 -5.00
N TYR A 340 -13.81 20.80 -4.79
CA TYR A 340 -13.75 21.81 -5.84
C TYR A 340 -12.39 22.53 -5.92
N GLY A 341 -11.40 22.12 -5.13
CA GLY A 341 -10.11 22.80 -5.05
C GLY A 341 -10.24 24.27 -4.62
N GLY A 342 -11.30 24.59 -3.85
CA GLY A 342 -11.61 25.96 -3.41
C GLY A 342 -12.21 26.86 -4.51
N ASN A 343 -12.42 26.37 -5.73
CA ASN A 343 -13.03 27.13 -6.83
C ASN A 343 -14.56 26.90 -6.86
N PHE A 344 -15.31 27.96 -6.69
CA PHE A 344 -16.77 27.96 -6.72
C PHE A 344 -17.38 28.79 -7.85
N ASP A 345 -16.65 29.02 -8.93
CA ASP A 345 -17.10 29.83 -10.10
C ASP A 345 -18.42 29.27 -10.68
N GLU A 346 -18.57 27.95 -10.76
CA GLU A 346 -19.81 27.28 -11.20
C GLU A 346 -21.03 27.63 -10.32
N PHE A 347 -20.79 28.08 -9.09
CA PHE A 347 -21.82 28.49 -8.12
C PHE A 347 -21.92 30.01 -7.98
N GLY A 348 -21.38 30.75 -8.94
CA GLY A 348 -21.39 32.21 -8.90
C GLY A 348 -20.47 32.80 -7.81
N GLY A 349 -19.39 32.08 -7.46
CA GLY A 349 -18.44 32.47 -6.43
C GLY A 349 -18.91 32.21 -4.98
N VAL A 350 -20.09 31.59 -4.79
CA VAL A 350 -20.64 31.28 -3.46
C VAL A 350 -20.53 29.80 -3.18
N ALA A 351 -19.81 29.42 -2.12
CA ALA A 351 -19.67 28.02 -1.73
C ALA A 351 -21.03 27.38 -1.41
N PRO A 352 -21.32 26.17 -1.94
CA PRO A 352 -22.47 25.40 -1.51
C PRO A 352 -22.37 25.07 -0.01
N LYS A 353 -23.52 24.85 0.64
CA LYS A 353 -23.56 24.57 2.08
C LYS A 353 -23.92 23.13 2.37
N ALA A 354 -23.22 22.53 3.32
CA ALA A 354 -23.52 21.21 3.82
C ALA A 354 -24.91 21.16 4.47
N VAL A 355 -25.69 20.13 4.16
CA VAL A 355 -26.99 19.84 4.76
C VAL A 355 -26.99 18.53 5.56
N TYR A 356 -25.96 17.70 5.34
CA TYR A 356 -25.71 16.47 6.10
C TYR A 356 -24.22 16.17 6.08
N SER A 357 -23.73 15.59 7.17
CA SER A 357 -22.39 14.99 7.25
C SER A 357 -22.46 13.74 8.13
N GLY A 358 -21.77 12.68 7.72
CA GLY A 358 -21.66 11.43 8.46
C GLY A 358 -20.49 10.58 7.99
N ASP A 359 -19.97 9.75 8.89
CA ASP A 359 -18.78 8.94 8.66
C ASP A 359 -19.10 7.52 8.22
N GLY A 360 -18.16 6.90 7.47
CA GLY A 360 -18.20 5.49 7.13
C GLY A 360 -19.31 5.09 6.15
N VAL A 361 -19.59 3.79 6.10
CA VAL A 361 -20.55 3.21 5.14
C VAL A 361 -21.97 3.75 5.39
N GLU A 362 -22.39 3.84 6.64
CA GLU A 362 -23.70 4.38 7.00
C GLU A 362 -23.81 5.86 6.62
N GLY A 363 -22.78 6.66 6.93
CA GLY A 363 -22.70 8.05 6.51
C GLY A 363 -22.79 8.22 4.99
N LYS A 364 -22.13 7.35 4.22
CA LYS A 364 -22.23 7.33 2.74
C LYS A 364 -23.66 7.04 2.27
N GLN A 365 -24.29 6.01 2.84
CA GLN A 365 -25.65 5.62 2.44
C GLN A 365 -26.66 6.73 2.72
N ILE A 366 -26.59 7.34 3.90
CA ILE A 366 -27.46 8.45 4.27
C ILE A 366 -27.20 9.67 3.38
N ALA A 367 -25.92 10.03 3.15
CA ALA A 367 -25.54 11.17 2.31
C ALA A 367 -26.07 11.02 0.88
N ARG A 368 -25.85 9.85 0.27
CA ARG A 368 -26.32 9.57 -1.10
C ARG A 368 -27.85 9.49 -1.19
N GLY A 369 -28.51 8.85 -0.21
CA GLY A 369 -29.96 8.79 -0.15
C GLY A 369 -30.61 10.18 0.05
N LEU A 370 -29.96 11.06 0.81
CA LEU A 370 -30.44 12.44 0.99
C LEU A 370 -30.22 13.28 -0.27
N GLU A 371 -29.07 13.13 -0.94
CA GLU A 371 -28.78 13.77 -2.23
C GLU A 371 -29.87 13.43 -3.25
N GLN A 372 -30.23 12.15 -3.39
CA GLN A 372 -31.29 11.70 -4.28
C GLN A 372 -32.65 12.31 -3.91
N ARG A 373 -33.01 12.27 -2.63
CA ARG A 373 -34.27 12.79 -2.14
C ARG A 373 -34.44 14.29 -2.36
N LEU A 374 -33.40 15.06 -2.16
CA LEU A 374 -33.37 16.51 -2.40
C LEU A 374 -33.47 16.84 -3.88
N TYR A 375 -32.75 16.09 -4.72
CA TYR A 375 -32.87 16.21 -6.19
C TYR A 375 -34.30 15.93 -6.68
N GLU A 376 -34.91 14.84 -6.22
CA GLU A 376 -36.29 14.49 -6.56
C GLU A 376 -37.32 15.57 -6.08
N GLY A 377 -37.02 16.14 -4.91
CA GLY A 377 -37.82 17.27 -4.37
C GLY A 377 -37.72 18.50 -5.26
N ASP A 378 -36.55 18.88 -5.69
CA ASP A 378 -36.32 20.01 -6.60
C ASP A 378 -36.97 19.73 -7.97
N LEU A 379 -36.82 18.51 -8.50
CA LEU A 379 -37.45 18.12 -9.75
C LEU A 379 -38.97 18.16 -9.68
N LYS A 380 -39.55 17.71 -8.60
CA LYS A 380 -41.00 17.78 -8.36
C LYS A 380 -41.49 19.23 -8.25
N ALA A 381 -40.74 20.10 -7.56
CA ALA A 381 -41.04 21.52 -7.45
C ALA A 381 -41.05 22.27 -8.79
N THR A 382 -40.29 21.75 -9.76
CA THR A 382 -40.21 22.30 -11.14
C THR A 382 -41.20 21.63 -12.10
N GLY A 383 -42.14 20.80 -11.60
CA GLY A 383 -43.10 20.08 -12.42
C GLY A 383 -42.50 18.94 -13.24
N GLY A 384 -41.36 18.41 -12.83
CA GLY A 384 -40.63 17.33 -13.52
C GLY A 384 -39.69 17.83 -14.65
N ASP A 385 -39.54 19.14 -14.77
CA ASP A 385 -38.67 19.73 -15.81
C ASP A 385 -37.17 19.67 -15.40
N THR A 386 -36.43 18.71 -15.94
CA THR A 386 -35.00 18.53 -15.68
C THR A 386 -34.12 19.71 -16.10
N LYS A 387 -34.60 20.60 -16.97
CA LYS A 387 -33.88 21.81 -17.37
C LYS A 387 -33.94 22.92 -16.31
N LYS A 388 -34.77 22.79 -15.31
CA LYS A 388 -34.94 23.72 -14.20
C LYS A 388 -34.22 23.30 -12.92
N VAL A 389 -33.42 22.23 -12.99
CA VAL A 389 -32.48 21.81 -11.94
C VAL A 389 -31.08 21.71 -12.54
N ALA A 390 -30.05 22.05 -11.77
CA ALA A 390 -28.69 22.09 -12.27
C ALA A 390 -27.99 20.69 -12.31
N ASN A 391 -28.60 19.66 -11.72
CA ASN A 391 -28.10 18.30 -11.82
C ASN A 391 -28.37 17.74 -13.23
N GLN A 392 -27.29 17.47 -13.96
CA GLN A 392 -27.40 16.94 -15.33
C GLN A 392 -27.70 15.44 -15.38
N GLN A 393 -27.47 14.74 -14.30
CA GLN A 393 -27.70 13.30 -14.15
C GLN A 393 -28.38 13.02 -12.81
N ASN A 394 -29.13 11.92 -12.75
CA ASN A 394 -29.69 11.43 -11.50
C ASN A 394 -28.54 11.06 -10.55
N PRO A 395 -28.49 11.58 -9.31
CA PRO A 395 -27.39 11.34 -8.36
C PRO A 395 -27.09 9.86 -8.07
N VAL A 396 -28.11 8.99 -8.17
CA VAL A 396 -28.02 7.57 -7.81
C VAL A 396 -28.39 6.65 -8.98
N GLY A 397 -28.56 7.20 -10.18
CA GLY A 397 -28.88 6.47 -11.39
C GLY A 397 -27.67 5.95 -12.13
#